data_553c5b9f16efeebd3faa88e852ba4955
#
_entry.id   553c5b9f16efeebd3faa88e852ba4955
#
_cell.length_a   1.000
_cell.length_b   1.000
_cell.length_c   1.000
_cell.angle_alpha   90.00
_cell.angle_beta   90.00
_cell.angle_gamma   90.00
#
_symmetry.space_group_name_H-M   'P 1'
#
loop_
_entity.id
_entity.type
_entity.pdbx_description
1 polymer ?
#
loop_
_entity_poly.entity_id
_entity_poly.type
_entity_poly.pdbx_seq_one_letter_code
_entity_poly.pdbx_strand_id
1 'polypeptide(L)'
;LGGGSNMLLAGNLKGSVARVAWTGRRVVEEGDGYVVVEAAAGENWHEFVQWTVDQGWGGLQNLSLIPGLVGTAPVQNIGAYGVETKDSLHALRWMRWEDGEVEEFSNADCGFSYRESVFKSVLRDQGIILSVQFKLTTRDHVLITHYGSVAEELAAAGSEPSLRSIADAVMTIRRSKLPNPSELGNSGSFFKNPAVAAEVAESLAAEHPSLPQYPQANGSVKLAAGWLIEQAGWKGKRVGNAGMHAKQALVLVNYGGATAAELVHVATQVQADVWAKFGVALEMEVNLIGA
;
A
#
# COMPACT_ATOMS: atom_id res chain seq x y z
N LEU A 1 -4.54 16.44 -3.59
CA LEU A 1 -4.78 15.02 -3.92
C LEU A 1 -3.65 14.45 -4.76
N GLY A 2 -3.31 13.18 -4.52
CA GLY A 2 -2.45 12.39 -5.40
C GLY A 2 -3.23 11.69 -6.53
N GLY A 3 -2.92 10.42 -6.79
CA GLY A 3 -3.58 9.63 -7.84
C GLY A 3 -5.01 9.15 -7.54
N GLY A 4 -5.55 9.42 -6.37
CA GLY A 4 -6.90 8.97 -5.97
C GLY A 4 -7.02 7.46 -5.66
N SER A 5 -5.91 6.74 -5.59
CA SER A 5 -5.88 5.28 -5.53
C SER A 5 -6.24 4.67 -4.15
N ASN A 6 -6.35 5.49 -3.11
CA ASN A 6 -6.69 5.05 -1.75
C ASN A 6 -7.76 5.98 -1.12
N MET A 7 -8.81 6.26 -1.88
CA MET A 7 -9.91 7.12 -1.42
C MET A 7 -11.26 6.66 -1.95
N LEU A 8 -12.31 6.94 -1.19
CA LEU A 8 -13.69 6.81 -1.59
C LEU A 8 -14.36 8.17 -1.40
N LEU A 9 -14.89 8.74 -2.48
CA LEU A 9 -15.66 9.98 -2.44
C LEU A 9 -17.06 9.69 -1.90
N ALA A 10 -17.31 10.09 -0.64
CA ALA A 10 -18.55 9.82 0.06
C ALA A 10 -19.62 10.92 -0.15
N GLY A 11 -19.23 12.07 -0.66
CA GLY A 11 -20.14 13.20 -0.93
C GLY A 11 -19.47 14.29 -1.75
N ASN A 12 -20.20 15.38 -1.95
CA ASN A 12 -19.69 16.56 -2.64
C ASN A 12 -18.69 17.30 -1.75
N LEU A 13 -17.51 17.56 -2.28
CA LEU A 13 -16.49 18.34 -1.58
C LEU A 13 -16.86 19.82 -1.60
N LYS A 14 -16.73 20.46 -0.44
CA LYS A 14 -16.83 21.92 -0.31
C LYS A 14 -15.43 22.52 -0.45
N GLY A 15 -15.27 23.51 -1.34
CA GLY A 15 -13.98 24.18 -1.56
C GLY A 15 -13.23 23.69 -2.79
N SER A 16 -11.93 24.01 -2.86
CA SER A 16 -11.06 23.68 -3.98
C SER A 16 -10.33 22.36 -3.75
N VAL A 17 -10.15 21.61 -4.83
CA VAL A 17 -9.34 20.39 -4.83
C VAL A 17 -8.11 20.63 -5.70
N ALA A 18 -6.93 20.59 -5.08
CA ALA A 18 -5.67 20.68 -5.79
C ALA A 18 -5.11 19.27 -6.04
N ARG A 19 -4.68 19.00 -7.27
CA ARG A 19 -3.98 17.77 -7.64
C ARG A 19 -2.49 18.04 -7.72
N VAL A 20 -1.69 17.18 -7.09
CA VAL A 20 -0.23 17.20 -7.23
C VAL A 20 0.12 16.73 -8.63
N ALA A 21 0.79 17.60 -9.42
CA ALA A 21 1.09 17.33 -10.82
C ALA A 21 2.52 17.69 -11.25
N TRP A 22 3.35 18.22 -10.35
CA TRP A 22 4.74 18.50 -10.69
C TRP A 22 5.56 17.21 -10.70
N THR A 23 6.40 17.05 -11.73
CA THR A 23 7.20 15.86 -11.99
C THR A 23 8.68 16.24 -12.09
N GLY A 24 9.53 15.26 -12.10
CA GLY A 24 10.98 15.36 -12.20
C GLY A 24 11.66 14.36 -11.29
N ARG A 25 12.74 13.79 -11.78
CA ARG A 25 13.57 12.84 -11.04
C ARG A 25 15.03 13.07 -11.38
N ARG A 26 15.91 12.95 -10.38
CA ARG A 26 17.33 13.18 -10.53
C ARG A 26 18.14 12.40 -9.50
N VAL A 27 19.38 12.13 -9.84
CA VAL A 27 20.38 11.69 -8.86
C VAL A 27 20.82 12.91 -8.05
N VAL A 28 20.84 12.80 -6.73
CA VAL A 28 21.30 13.87 -5.82
C VAL A 28 22.62 13.51 -5.13
N GLU A 29 22.93 12.22 -4.98
CA GLU A 29 24.19 11.74 -4.39
C GLU A 29 24.53 10.36 -4.98
N GLU A 30 25.82 10.13 -5.20
CA GLU A 30 26.38 8.82 -5.55
C GLU A 30 27.47 8.46 -4.56
N GLY A 31 27.46 7.22 -4.10
CA GLY A 31 28.47 6.70 -3.18
C GLY A 31 28.89 5.28 -3.51
N ASP A 32 29.76 4.72 -2.72
CA ASP A 32 30.24 3.37 -2.92
C ASP A 32 29.11 2.35 -2.61
N GLY A 33 28.54 1.74 -3.66
CA GLY A 33 27.48 0.75 -3.58
C GLY A 33 26.06 1.34 -3.42
N TYR A 34 25.87 2.64 -3.48
CA TYR A 34 24.55 3.27 -3.40
C TYR A 34 24.40 4.53 -4.26
N VAL A 35 23.15 4.88 -4.50
CA VAL A 35 22.74 6.14 -5.10
C VAL A 35 21.56 6.71 -4.28
N VAL A 36 21.52 8.03 -4.12
CA VAL A 36 20.33 8.72 -3.63
C VAL A 36 19.65 9.41 -4.81
N VAL A 37 18.40 9.08 -5.02
CA VAL A 37 17.58 9.65 -6.10
C VAL A 37 16.42 10.44 -5.50
N GLU A 38 16.20 11.65 -6.03
CA GLU A 38 15.04 12.47 -5.68
C GLU A 38 13.99 12.36 -6.78
N ALA A 39 12.74 12.18 -6.38
CA ALA A 39 11.60 12.25 -7.27
C ALA A 39 10.58 13.26 -6.74
N ALA A 40 10.03 14.07 -7.62
CA ALA A 40 8.96 15.00 -7.31
C ALA A 40 7.69 14.25 -6.90
N ALA A 41 6.90 14.85 -6.01
CA ALA A 41 5.73 14.20 -5.43
C ALA A 41 4.65 13.77 -6.45
N GLY A 42 4.59 14.42 -7.61
CA GLY A 42 3.65 14.12 -8.69
C GLY A 42 4.10 13.02 -9.66
N GLU A 43 5.31 12.47 -9.51
CA GLU A 43 5.76 11.32 -10.30
C GLU A 43 4.86 10.11 -10.08
N ASN A 44 4.56 9.38 -11.17
CA ASN A 44 3.86 8.10 -11.06
C ASN A 44 4.74 7.09 -10.33
N TRP A 45 4.21 6.49 -9.27
CA TRP A 45 4.97 5.55 -8.44
C TRP A 45 5.52 4.36 -9.24
N HIS A 46 4.68 3.72 -10.04
CA HIS A 46 5.11 2.54 -10.79
C HIS A 46 6.18 2.89 -11.82
N GLU A 47 6.01 3.99 -12.56
CA GLU A 47 6.97 4.45 -13.55
C GLU A 47 8.31 4.83 -12.90
N PHE A 48 8.26 5.42 -11.70
CA PHE A 48 9.44 5.71 -10.91
C PHE A 48 10.17 4.42 -10.50
N VAL A 49 9.45 3.43 -9.97
CA VAL A 49 10.03 2.12 -9.61
C VAL A 49 10.64 1.45 -10.84
N GLN A 50 9.95 1.42 -11.98
CA GLN A 50 10.50 0.82 -13.20
C GLN A 50 11.77 1.54 -13.66
N TRP A 51 11.79 2.87 -13.60
CA TRP A 51 12.97 3.64 -13.92
C TRP A 51 14.16 3.27 -13.00
N THR A 52 13.99 3.11 -11.70
CA THR A 52 15.08 2.68 -10.81
C THR A 52 15.58 1.28 -11.15
N VAL A 53 14.68 0.35 -11.48
CA VAL A 53 15.03 -1.01 -11.93
C VAL A 53 15.80 -0.98 -13.25
N ASP A 54 15.42 -0.14 -14.22
CA ASP A 54 16.11 0.03 -15.50
C ASP A 54 17.53 0.59 -15.36
N GLN A 55 17.75 1.42 -14.32
CA GLN A 55 19.10 1.92 -13.97
C GLN A 55 19.95 0.89 -13.21
N GLY A 56 19.38 -0.28 -12.86
CA GLY A 56 20.06 -1.27 -12.02
C GLY A 56 20.13 -0.88 -10.54
N TRP A 57 19.21 -0.05 -10.04
CA TRP A 57 19.16 0.38 -8.65
C TRP A 57 18.13 -0.41 -7.85
N GLY A 58 18.58 -1.08 -6.79
CA GLY A 58 17.78 -1.99 -5.97
C GLY A 58 17.21 -1.33 -4.71
N GLY A 59 16.05 -1.85 -4.27
CA GLY A 59 15.34 -1.45 -3.06
C GLY A 59 13.84 -1.26 -3.25
N LEU A 60 13.39 -0.97 -4.48
CA LEU A 60 11.98 -0.69 -4.76
C LEU A 60 11.29 -1.73 -5.66
N GLN A 61 12.00 -2.69 -6.24
CA GLN A 61 11.49 -3.63 -7.22
C GLN A 61 10.23 -4.40 -6.76
N ASN A 62 10.16 -4.76 -5.48
CA ASN A 62 9.00 -5.43 -4.89
C ASN A 62 7.74 -4.55 -4.80
N LEU A 63 7.91 -3.23 -4.93
CA LEU A 63 6.83 -2.25 -4.89
C LEU A 63 6.30 -1.87 -6.28
N SER A 64 6.64 -2.68 -7.29
CA SER A 64 6.16 -2.53 -8.68
C SER A 64 4.64 -2.62 -8.78
N LEU A 65 4.06 -1.88 -9.73
CA LEU A 65 2.64 -1.84 -10.06
C LEU A 65 1.72 -1.43 -8.88
N ILE A 66 2.24 -0.75 -7.85
CA ILE A 66 1.39 -0.09 -6.85
C ILE A 66 0.88 1.22 -7.48
N PRO A 67 -0.44 1.45 -7.50
CA PRO A 67 -0.98 2.69 -8.04
C PRO A 67 -0.74 3.86 -7.07
N GLY A 68 -0.63 5.06 -7.62
CA GLY A 68 -0.44 6.29 -6.83
C GLY A 68 0.73 7.13 -7.31
N LEU A 69 1.12 8.11 -6.52
CA LEU A 69 2.20 9.03 -6.78
C LEU A 69 3.32 8.88 -5.74
N VAL A 70 4.54 9.27 -6.12
CA VAL A 70 5.72 9.24 -5.23
C VAL A 70 5.46 9.96 -3.91
N GLY A 71 4.88 11.17 -3.95
CA GLY A 71 4.59 11.94 -2.74
C GLY A 71 3.52 11.32 -1.83
N THR A 72 2.72 10.36 -2.32
CA THR A 72 1.74 9.66 -1.48
C THR A 72 2.28 8.38 -0.85
N ALA A 73 3.43 7.89 -1.32
CA ALA A 73 4.04 6.66 -0.82
C ALA A 73 4.42 6.74 0.67
N PRO A 74 5.06 7.83 1.18
CA PRO A 74 5.39 7.96 2.59
C PRO A 74 4.18 8.15 3.51
N VAL A 75 3.07 8.71 3.01
CA VAL A 75 1.90 9.06 3.85
C VAL A 75 1.41 7.86 4.66
N GLN A 76 1.32 6.70 4.04
CA GLN A 76 0.92 5.45 4.73
C GLN A 76 1.99 4.36 4.63
N ASN A 77 3.25 4.75 4.44
CA ASN A 77 4.35 3.79 4.34
C ASN A 77 3.95 2.62 3.44
N ILE A 78 3.66 2.90 2.14
CA ILE A 78 3.20 1.84 1.24
C ILE A 78 4.17 0.67 1.24
N GLY A 79 3.63 -0.55 1.17
CA GLY A 79 4.43 -1.75 1.21
C GLY A 79 3.73 -2.95 0.59
N ALA A 80 4.52 -3.81 -0.01
CA ALA A 80 4.10 -5.07 -0.62
C ALA A 80 5.28 -6.04 -0.73
N TYR A 81 4.98 -7.33 -0.74
CA TYR A 81 5.98 -8.39 -0.99
C TYR A 81 7.25 -8.29 -0.14
N GLY A 82 7.08 -7.98 1.16
CA GLY A 82 8.15 -7.93 2.14
C GLY A 82 8.97 -6.64 2.18
N VAL A 83 8.61 -5.62 1.39
CA VAL A 83 9.28 -4.31 1.34
C VAL A 83 8.29 -3.21 1.66
N GLU A 84 8.73 -2.19 2.39
CA GLU A 84 7.98 -0.96 2.66
C GLU A 84 8.76 0.27 2.18
N THR A 85 8.07 1.39 1.94
CA THR A 85 8.70 2.66 1.52
C THR A 85 9.83 3.09 2.46
N LYS A 86 9.64 2.93 3.78
CA LYS A 86 10.62 3.27 4.81
C LYS A 86 11.97 2.56 4.64
N ASP A 87 11.99 1.37 4.00
CA ASP A 87 13.21 0.59 3.87
C ASP A 87 14.23 1.25 2.93
N SER A 88 13.77 2.10 2.02
CA SER A 88 14.60 2.82 1.05
C SER A 88 14.47 4.34 1.13
N LEU A 89 13.47 4.89 1.83
CA LEU A 89 13.32 6.35 1.97
C LEU A 89 14.52 6.93 2.74
N HIS A 90 15.16 7.92 2.16
CA HIS A 90 16.28 8.64 2.76
C HIS A 90 15.80 9.91 3.47
N ALA A 91 15.14 10.79 2.73
CA ALA A 91 14.57 12.04 3.22
C ALA A 91 13.37 12.45 2.36
N LEU A 92 12.62 13.43 2.78
CA LEU A 92 11.60 14.08 1.95
C LEU A 92 11.47 15.55 2.31
N ARG A 93 10.94 16.33 1.37
CA ARG A 93 10.60 17.74 1.58
C ARG A 93 9.09 17.88 1.71
N TRP A 94 8.67 18.56 2.78
CA TRP A 94 7.26 18.80 3.09
C TRP A 94 7.02 20.30 3.26
N MET A 95 5.94 20.82 2.72
CA MET A 95 5.54 22.22 2.82
C MET A 95 4.32 22.34 3.70
N ARG A 96 4.40 23.19 4.73
CA ARG A 96 3.28 23.51 5.61
C ARG A 96 2.30 24.44 4.92
N TRP A 97 0.99 24.19 5.08
CA TRP A 97 -0.04 25.02 4.48
C TRP A 97 -0.16 26.41 5.11
N GLU A 98 0.12 26.53 6.41
CA GLU A 98 -0.11 27.74 7.19
C GLU A 98 0.76 28.91 6.72
N ASP A 99 2.03 28.67 6.46
CA ASP A 99 3.05 29.68 6.18
C ASP A 99 3.85 29.44 4.90
N GLY A 100 3.69 28.26 4.29
CA GLY A 100 4.45 27.86 3.11
C GLY A 100 5.90 27.47 3.41
N GLU A 101 6.28 27.36 4.69
CA GLU A 101 7.62 26.88 5.07
C GLU A 101 7.85 25.46 4.58
N VAL A 102 9.06 25.21 4.09
CA VAL A 102 9.48 23.90 3.60
C VAL A 102 10.47 23.29 4.58
N GLU A 103 10.09 22.16 5.12
CA GLU A 103 10.88 21.38 6.07
C GLU A 103 11.39 20.10 5.39
N GLU A 104 12.57 19.65 5.79
CA GLU A 104 13.11 18.36 5.40
C GLU A 104 12.94 17.36 6.54
N PHE A 105 12.39 16.19 6.22
CA PHE A 105 12.18 15.08 7.15
C PHE A 105 13.14 13.96 6.76
N SER A 106 13.95 13.53 7.70
CA SER A 106 14.68 12.27 7.57
C SER A 106 13.72 11.07 7.65
N ASN A 107 14.21 9.88 7.32
CA ASN A 107 13.44 8.64 7.52
C ASN A 107 12.92 8.51 8.96
N ALA A 108 13.76 8.82 9.95
CA ALA A 108 13.41 8.73 11.38
C ALA A 108 12.30 9.71 11.77
N ASP A 109 12.32 10.94 11.23
CA ASP A 109 11.32 11.97 11.52
C ASP A 109 9.94 11.62 10.97
N CYS A 110 9.88 10.77 9.94
CA CYS A 110 8.62 10.31 9.36
C CYS A 110 7.79 9.39 10.28
N GLY A 111 8.36 8.85 11.36
CA GLY A 111 7.66 8.05 12.36
C GLY A 111 6.93 6.84 11.77
N PHE A 112 7.56 6.14 10.82
CA PHE A 112 6.94 5.05 10.09
C PHE A 112 6.59 3.84 10.95
N SER A 113 5.36 3.35 10.76
CA SER A 113 4.94 2.03 11.19
C SER A 113 4.08 1.36 10.11
N TYR A 114 3.45 0.22 10.41
CA TYR A 114 2.61 -0.47 9.43
C TYR A 114 1.42 0.39 9.00
N ARG A 115 1.42 0.82 7.74
CA ARG A 115 0.41 1.70 7.12
C ARG A 115 0.22 3.03 7.85
N GLU A 116 1.29 3.55 8.49
CA GLU A 116 1.24 4.76 9.30
C GLU A 116 2.49 5.61 9.13
N SER A 117 2.35 6.93 9.30
CA SER A 117 3.41 7.92 9.39
C SER A 117 2.92 9.17 10.11
N VAL A 118 3.83 10.12 10.40
CA VAL A 118 3.45 11.43 10.95
C VAL A 118 2.49 12.20 10.02
N PHE A 119 2.58 12.00 8.70
CA PHE A 119 1.73 12.66 7.70
C PHE A 119 0.30 12.11 7.65
N LYS A 120 0.04 10.96 8.26
CA LYS A 120 -1.30 10.38 8.39
C LYS A 120 -1.91 10.63 9.76
N SER A 121 -1.10 11.01 10.73
CA SER A 121 -1.47 11.27 12.13
C SER A 121 -1.27 12.74 12.51
N VAL A 122 -0.17 13.09 13.16
CA VAL A 122 0.07 14.41 13.77
C VAL A 122 0.16 15.56 12.77
N LEU A 123 0.64 15.31 11.55
CA LEU A 123 0.73 16.30 10.47
C LEU A 123 -0.39 16.15 9.42
N ARG A 124 -1.40 15.36 9.73
CA ARG A 124 -2.52 15.15 8.82
C ARG A 124 -3.18 16.48 8.47
N ASP A 125 -3.39 16.69 7.16
CA ASP A 125 -4.03 17.87 6.59
C ASP A 125 -3.31 19.21 6.84
N GLN A 126 -2.05 19.18 7.35
CA GLN A 126 -1.29 20.40 7.66
C GLN A 126 -0.31 20.82 6.57
N GLY A 127 -0.08 19.98 5.57
CA GLY A 127 0.88 20.30 4.51
C GLY A 127 0.88 19.31 3.37
N ILE A 128 1.90 19.40 2.51
CA ILE A 128 2.05 18.57 1.33
C ILE A 128 3.49 18.15 1.14
N ILE A 129 3.71 16.90 0.77
CA ILE A 129 5.03 16.40 0.36
C ILE A 129 5.34 16.95 -1.04
N LEU A 130 6.52 17.54 -1.19
CA LEU A 130 6.99 18.16 -2.44
C LEU A 130 7.87 17.21 -3.24
N SER A 131 8.78 16.50 -2.58
CA SER A 131 9.68 15.51 -3.19
C SER A 131 10.08 14.46 -2.15
N VAL A 132 10.50 13.29 -2.64
CA VAL A 132 10.98 12.19 -1.82
C VAL A 132 12.33 11.71 -2.34
N GLN A 133 13.27 11.49 -1.46
CA GLN A 133 14.57 10.93 -1.74
C GLN A 133 14.62 9.47 -1.29
N PHE A 134 15.16 8.62 -2.18
CA PHE A 134 15.34 7.18 -1.92
C PHE A 134 16.83 6.85 -2.02
N LYS A 135 17.36 6.17 -1.01
CA LYS A 135 18.71 5.59 -1.03
C LYS A 135 18.61 4.15 -1.53
N LEU A 136 19.15 3.91 -2.71
CA LEU A 136 19.05 2.65 -3.45
C LEU A 136 20.42 2.02 -3.59
N THR A 137 20.49 0.69 -3.66
CA THR A 137 21.74 -0.03 -3.89
C THR A 137 22.09 -0.04 -5.37
N THR A 138 23.38 0.07 -5.70
CA THR A 138 23.91 -0.05 -7.08
C THR A 138 24.60 -1.40 -7.32
N ARG A 139 24.89 -2.14 -6.26
CA ARG A 139 25.45 -3.49 -6.27
C ARG A 139 25.05 -4.22 -4.98
N ASP A 140 25.36 -5.50 -4.87
CA ASP A 140 25.09 -6.35 -3.69
C ASP A 140 23.64 -6.23 -3.19
N HIS A 141 22.69 -6.28 -4.12
CA HIS A 141 21.27 -6.06 -3.84
C HIS A 141 20.69 -7.11 -2.92
N VAL A 142 19.91 -6.68 -1.91
CA VAL A 142 19.09 -7.58 -1.14
C VAL A 142 17.85 -7.94 -1.96
N LEU A 143 17.76 -9.19 -2.42
CA LEU A 143 16.67 -9.69 -3.25
C LEU A 143 15.65 -10.45 -2.39
N ILE A 144 14.50 -9.83 -2.14
CA ILE A 144 13.44 -10.41 -1.31
C ILE A 144 12.48 -11.19 -2.21
N THR A 145 12.50 -12.52 -2.08
CA THR A 145 11.67 -13.44 -2.88
C THR A 145 10.74 -14.32 -2.04
N HIS A 146 11.01 -14.44 -0.74
CA HIS A 146 10.31 -15.36 0.17
C HIS A 146 8.91 -14.88 0.60
N TYR A 147 8.48 -13.68 0.20
CA TYR A 147 7.20 -13.12 0.59
C TYR A 147 6.14 -13.31 -0.50
N GLY A 148 5.01 -13.90 -0.13
CA GLY A 148 3.93 -14.20 -1.07
C GLY A 148 4.34 -15.25 -2.11
N SER A 149 3.86 -15.09 -3.33
CA SER A 149 4.11 -16.04 -4.43
C SER A 149 5.30 -15.63 -5.33
N VAL A 150 6.22 -14.76 -4.86
CA VAL A 150 7.30 -14.23 -5.72
C VAL A 150 8.26 -15.35 -6.14
N ALA A 151 8.69 -16.18 -5.18
CA ALA A 151 9.59 -17.30 -5.49
C ALA A 151 8.93 -18.33 -6.42
N GLU A 152 7.64 -18.60 -6.25
CA GLU A 152 6.85 -19.51 -7.09
C GLU A 152 6.74 -18.97 -8.53
N GLU A 153 6.48 -17.67 -8.69
CA GLU A 153 6.38 -17.01 -10.00
C GLU A 153 7.73 -17.00 -10.72
N LEU A 154 8.83 -16.71 -10.02
CA LEU A 154 10.18 -16.79 -10.57
C LEU A 154 10.50 -18.20 -11.06
N ALA A 155 10.17 -19.22 -10.25
CA ALA A 155 10.39 -20.62 -10.63
C ALA A 155 9.54 -21.02 -11.85
N ALA A 156 8.26 -20.59 -11.89
CA ALA A 156 7.38 -20.84 -13.04
C ALA A 156 7.87 -20.18 -14.32
N ALA A 157 8.50 -18.99 -14.20
CA ALA A 157 9.11 -18.28 -15.31
C ALA A 157 10.51 -18.80 -15.70
N GLY A 158 11.09 -19.73 -14.93
CA GLY A 158 12.46 -20.21 -15.13
C GLY A 158 13.52 -19.09 -14.97
N SER A 159 13.24 -18.10 -14.14
CA SER A 159 14.05 -16.90 -13.99
C SER A 159 14.83 -16.91 -12.68
N GLU A 160 16.14 -16.63 -12.76
CA GLU A 160 16.95 -16.37 -11.56
C GLU A 160 16.55 -15.02 -10.92
N PRO A 161 16.63 -14.92 -9.59
CA PRO A 161 16.34 -13.67 -8.88
C PRO A 161 17.25 -12.52 -9.33
N SER A 162 16.65 -11.42 -9.76
CA SER A 162 17.29 -10.16 -10.10
C SER A 162 16.30 -9.02 -9.83
N LEU A 163 16.75 -7.76 -9.90
CA LEU A 163 15.86 -6.61 -9.76
C LEU A 163 14.72 -6.67 -10.79
N ARG A 164 15.07 -6.96 -12.04
CA ARG A 164 14.11 -7.03 -13.16
C ARG A 164 13.16 -8.21 -13.00
N SER A 165 13.67 -9.43 -12.79
CA SER A 165 12.81 -10.61 -12.70
C SER A 165 11.87 -10.56 -11.48
N ILE A 166 12.29 -9.98 -10.34
CA ILE A 166 11.41 -9.74 -9.18
C ILE A 166 10.32 -8.70 -9.51
N ALA A 167 10.68 -7.58 -10.15
CA ALA A 167 9.69 -6.58 -10.58
C ALA A 167 8.64 -7.19 -11.51
N ASP A 168 9.07 -8.01 -12.49
CA ASP A 168 8.20 -8.68 -13.45
C ASP A 168 7.30 -9.72 -12.77
N ALA A 169 7.84 -10.54 -11.86
CA ALA A 169 7.08 -11.50 -11.08
C ALA A 169 6.00 -10.79 -10.22
N VAL A 170 6.38 -9.71 -9.53
CA VAL A 170 5.43 -8.90 -8.75
C VAL A 170 4.33 -8.34 -9.64
N MET A 171 4.65 -7.80 -10.81
CA MET A 171 3.65 -7.29 -11.76
C MET A 171 2.70 -8.40 -12.24
N THR A 172 3.22 -9.58 -12.56
CA THR A 172 2.42 -10.75 -12.97
C THR A 172 1.45 -11.17 -11.86
N ILE A 173 1.95 -11.34 -10.63
CA ILE A 173 1.12 -11.70 -9.48
C ILE A 173 0.03 -10.66 -9.24
N ARG A 174 0.37 -9.38 -9.30
CA ARG A 174 -0.60 -8.29 -9.09
C ARG A 174 -1.68 -8.27 -10.17
N ARG A 175 -1.32 -8.37 -11.44
CA ARG A 175 -2.27 -8.44 -12.56
C ARG A 175 -3.19 -9.66 -12.49
N SER A 176 -2.72 -10.79 -12.00
CA SER A 176 -3.53 -12.00 -11.84
C SER A 176 -4.55 -11.91 -10.70
N LYS A 177 -4.23 -11.17 -9.62
CA LYS A 177 -5.03 -11.12 -8.38
C LYS A 177 -5.86 -9.86 -8.22
N LEU A 178 -5.36 -8.69 -8.67
CA LEU A 178 -6.01 -7.39 -8.43
C LEU A 178 -6.80 -6.93 -9.65
N PRO A 179 -8.00 -6.37 -9.45
CA PRO A 179 -8.74 -5.77 -10.55
C PRO A 179 -8.04 -4.50 -11.06
N ASN A 180 -8.04 -4.32 -12.37
CA ASN A 180 -7.59 -3.09 -12.99
C ASN A 180 -8.57 -1.96 -12.67
N PRO A 181 -8.17 -0.86 -12.01
CA PRO A 181 -9.08 0.22 -11.65
C PRO A 181 -9.75 0.92 -12.83
N SER A 182 -9.16 0.84 -14.04
CA SER A 182 -9.76 1.40 -15.26
C SER A 182 -10.93 0.57 -15.79
N GLU A 183 -11.02 -0.70 -15.39
CA GLU A 183 -12.07 -1.65 -15.81
C GLU A 183 -13.10 -1.87 -14.71
N LEU A 184 -12.64 -1.95 -13.47
CA LEU A 184 -13.48 -2.21 -12.31
C LEU A 184 -13.08 -1.27 -11.17
N GLY A 185 -13.94 -0.30 -10.85
CA GLY A 185 -13.70 0.72 -9.85
C GLY A 185 -13.38 0.12 -8.48
N ASN A 186 -12.22 0.50 -7.93
CA ASN A 186 -11.76 0.07 -6.61
C ASN A 186 -10.71 1.05 -6.05
N SER A 187 -10.42 0.93 -4.76
CA SER A 187 -9.40 1.73 -4.05
C SER A 187 -8.28 0.85 -3.47
N GLY A 188 -7.98 -0.27 -4.11
CA GLY A 188 -7.02 -1.25 -3.60
C GLY A 188 -7.55 -2.04 -2.40
N SER A 189 -6.66 -2.39 -1.48
CA SER A 189 -7.06 -3.06 -0.23
C SER A 189 -7.93 -2.13 0.61
N PHE A 190 -9.16 -2.56 0.88
CA PHE A 190 -10.13 -1.71 1.60
C PHE A 190 -9.93 -1.74 3.13
N PHE A 191 -9.34 -2.83 3.63
CA PHE A 191 -9.07 -3.02 5.06
C PHE A 191 -7.58 -3.26 5.30
N LYS A 192 -7.10 -2.81 6.45
CA LYS A 192 -5.76 -3.18 6.96
C LYS A 192 -5.76 -4.63 7.46
N ASN A 193 -4.59 -5.24 7.47
CA ASN A 193 -4.38 -6.47 8.24
C ASN A 193 -4.43 -6.11 9.74
N PRO A 194 -5.37 -6.68 10.53
CA PRO A 194 -5.49 -6.37 11.94
C PRO A 194 -4.33 -6.93 12.74
N ALA A 195 -3.84 -6.16 13.72
CA ALA A 195 -2.90 -6.63 14.72
C ALA A 195 -3.67 -6.97 16.01
N VAL A 196 -3.43 -8.15 16.56
CA VAL A 196 -4.06 -8.65 17.78
C VAL A 196 -3.00 -9.05 18.81
N ALA A 197 -3.38 -9.23 20.07
CA ALA A 197 -2.51 -9.78 21.09
C ALA A 197 -2.11 -11.23 20.74
N ALA A 198 -0.94 -11.67 21.19
CA ALA A 198 -0.42 -13.01 20.87
C ALA A 198 -1.38 -14.12 21.30
N GLU A 199 -2.00 -13.99 22.48
CA GLU A 199 -2.95 -14.97 23.03
C GLU A 199 -4.20 -15.12 22.13
N VAL A 200 -4.68 -14.01 21.55
CA VAL A 200 -5.81 -14.03 20.59
C VAL A 200 -5.40 -14.74 19.32
N ALA A 201 -4.18 -14.47 18.81
CA ALA A 201 -3.66 -15.13 17.62
C ALA A 201 -3.47 -16.63 17.82
N GLU A 202 -2.95 -17.05 18.97
CA GLU A 202 -2.79 -18.46 19.34
C GLU A 202 -4.14 -19.19 19.42
N SER A 203 -5.15 -18.59 20.07
CA SER A 203 -6.50 -19.16 20.13
C SER A 203 -7.10 -19.32 18.72
N LEU A 204 -6.97 -18.30 17.87
CA LEU A 204 -7.44 -18.36 16.49
C LEU A 204 -6.67 -19.40 15.66
N ALA A 205 -5.38 -19.58 15.89
CA ALA A 205 -4.59 -20.61 15.19
C ALA A 205 -5.00 -22.03 15.57
N ALA A 206 -5.38 -22.26 16.83
CA ALA A 206 -5.87 -23.55 17.30
C ALA A 206 -7.19 -23.93 16.61
N GLU A 207 -8.09 -22.95 16.42
CA GLU A 207 -9.38 -23.15 15.74
C GLU A 207 -9.27 -23.12 14.21
N HIS A 208 -8.32 -22.34 13.70
CA HIS A 208 -8.12 -22.07 12.28
C HIS A 208 -6.64 -22.23 11.87
N PRO A 209 -6.11 -23.46 11.75
CA PRO A 209 -4.69 -23.71 11.48
C PRO A 209 -4.16 -23.13 10.16
N SER A 210 -5.06 -22.80 9.21
CA SER A 210 -4.71 -22.19 7.91
C SER A 210 -4.69 -20.65 7.91
N LEU A 211 -4.98 -19.99 9.06
CA LEU A 211 -4.93 -18.54 9.17
C LEU A 211 -3.49 -18.05 9.10
N PRO A 212 -3.10 -17.28 8.06
CA PRO A 212 -1.76 -16.73 7.99
C PRO A 212 -1.54 -15.67 9.07
N GLN A 213 -0.44 -15.80 9.80
CA GLN A 213 -0.06 -14.98 10.94
C GLN A 213 1.34 -14.40 10.72
N TYR A 214 1.57 -13.17 11.14
CA TYR A 214 2.83 -12.46 10.98
C TYR A 214 3.22 -11.79 12.32
N PRO A 215 4.08 -12.43 13.15
CA PRO A 215 4.57 -11.84 14.39
C PRO A 215 5.21 -10.47 14.17
N GLN A 216 4.96 -9.54 15.08
CA GLN A 216 5.48 -8.18 15.03
C GLN A 216 6.52 -7.97 16.16
N ALA A 217 7.46 -7.03 15.95
CA ALA A 217 8.51 -6.75 16.94
C ALA A 217 7.99 -6.27 18.31
N ASN A 218 6.78 -5.71 18.35
CA ASN A 218 6.13 -5.26 19.59
C ASN A 218 5.37 -6.37 20.33
N GLY A 219 5.49 -7.63 19.91
CA GLY A 219 4.81 -8.77 20.51
C GLY A 219 3.37 -9.01 20.03
N SER A 220 2.79 -8.11 19.23
CA SER A 220 1.50 -8.37 18.58
C SER A 220 1.65 -9.31 17.38
N VAL A 221 0.53 -9.86 16.92
CA VAL A 221 0.50 -10.71 15.72
C VAL A 221 -0.46 -10.09 14.70
N LYS A 222 0.05 -9.83 13.51
CA LYS A 222 -0.78 -9.35 12.39
C LYS A 222 -1.44 -10.54 11.69
N LEU A 223 -2.75 -10.47 11.47
CA LEU A 223 -3.54 -11.51 10.82
C LEU A 223 -3.85 -11.12 9.37
N ALA A 224 -3.96 -12.11 8.48
CA ALA A 224 -4.33 -11.88 7.09
C ALA A 224 -5.82 -11.50 6.97
N ALA A 225 -6.15 -10.22 6.86
CA ALA A 225 -7.53 -9.73 6.70
C ALA A 225 -8.23 -10.37 5.49
N GLY A 226 -7.51 -10.57 4.38
CA GLY A 226 -8.06 -11.23 3.20
C GLY A 226 -8.56 -12.64 3.48
N TRP A 227 -7.86 -13.40 4.31
CA TRP A 227 -8.27 -14.72 4.76
C TRP A 227 -9.52 -14.64 5.66
N LEU A 228 -9.52 -13.74 6.64
CA LEU A 228 -10.68 -13.55 7.54
C LEU A 228 -11.95 -13.20 6.76
N ILE A 229 -11.84 -12.29 5.80
CA ILE A 229 -12.96 -11.87 4.93
C ILE A 229 -13.43 -13.02 4.04
N GLU A 230 -12.49 -13.80 3.47
CA GLU A 230 -12.81 -14.99 2.67
C GLU A 230 -13.54 -16.04 3.49
N GLN A 231 -13.05 -16.35 4.70
CA GLN A 231 -13.69 -17.32 5.60
C GLN A 231 -15.03 -16.82 6.18
N ALA A 232 -15.26 -15.52 6.23
CA ALA A 232 -16.55 -14.92 6.53
C ALA A 232 -17.55 -14.98 5.34
N GLY A 233 -17.14 -15.59 4.19
CA GLY A 233 -17.98 -15.82 3.02
C GLY A 233 -18.13 -14.60 2.10
N TRP A 234 -17.22 -13.63 2.18
CA TRP A 234 -17.32 -12.40 1.40
C TRP A 234 -16.52 -12.40 0.09
N LYS A 235 -15.55 -13.28 -0.12
CA LYS A 235 -14.80 -13.35 -1.38
C LYS A 235 -15.74 -13.62 -2.56
N GLY A 236 -15.79 -12.69 -3.51
CA GLY A 236 -16.67 -12.74 -4.67
C GLY A 236 -18.14 -12.46 -4.40
N LYS A 237 -18.51 -12.17 -3.14
CA LYS A 237 -19.89 -11.84 -2.78
C LYS A 237 -20.24 -10.43 -3.26
N ARG A 238 -21.35 -10.31 -3.98
CA ARG A 238 -21.92 -9.07 -4.50
C ARG A 238 -23.22 -8.72 -3.78
N VAL A 239 -23.37 -7.43 -3.46
CA VAL A 239 -24.59 -6.85 -2.89
C VAL A 239 -24.96 -5.64 -3.74
N GLY A 240 -26.00 -5.74 -4.55
CA GLY A 240 -26.34 -4.72 -5.53
C GLY A 240 -25.19 -4.47 -6.53
N ASN A 241 -24.73 -3.23 -6.59
CA ASN A 241 -23.60 -2.81 -7.45
C ASN A 241 -22.24 -2.75 -6.74
N ALA A 242 -22.16 -3.16 -5.48
CA ALA A 242 -20.94 -3.25 -4.70
C ALA A 242 -20.62 -4.71 -4.32
N GLY A 243 -19.39 -5.02 -3.95
CA GLY A 243 -19.02 -6.35 -3.46
C GLY A 243 -17.53 -6.54 -3.26
N MET A 244 -17.14 -7.68 -2.68
CA MET A 244 -15.72 -8.03 -2.54
C MET A 244 -15.25 -8.78 -3.78
N HIS A 245 -14.04 -8.45 -4.25
CA HIS A 245 -13.49 -9.01 -5.49
C HIS A 245 -13.28 -10.54 -5.41
N ALA A 246 -13.58 -11.25 -6.52
CA ALA A 246 -13.56 -12.71 -6.55
C ALA A 246 -12.17 -13.33 -6.38
N LYS A 247 -11.09 -12.63 -6.78
CA LYS A 247 -9.71 -13.13 -6.66
C LYS A 247 -8.97 -12.57 -5.45
N GLN A 248 -9.43 -11.44 -4.88
CA GLN A 248 -8.80 -10.77 -3.74
C GLN A 248 -9.86 -10.22 -2.80
N ALA A 249 -10.11 -10.95 -1.70
CA ALA A 249 -11.16 -10.62 -0.74
C ALA A 249 -10.97 -9.27 -0.02
N LEU A 250 -9.75 -8.71 -0.01
CA LEU A 250 -9.47 -7.38 0.56
C LEU A 250 -9.98 -6.22 -0.31
N VAL A 251 -10.29 -6.45 -1.58
CA VAL A 251 -10.63 -5.39 -2.52
C VAL A 251 -12.14 -5.26 -2.64
N LEU A 252 -12.67 -4.14 -2.15
CA LEU A 252 -14.06 -3.74 -2.38
C LEU A 252 -14.17 -3.10 -3.77
N VAL A 253 -15.12 -3.56 -4.56
CA VAL A 253 -15.29 -3.15 -5.97
C VAL A 253 -16.66 -2.54 -6.21
N ASN A 254 -16.67 -1.56 -7.13
CA ASN A 254 -17.88 -0.98 -7.71
C ASN A 254 -18.12 -1.59 -9.09
N TYR A 255 -19.15 -2.41 -9.22
CA TYR A 255 -19.54 -3.03 -10.50
C TYR A 255 -20.23 -2.07 -11.48
N GLY A 256 -20.24 -0.78 -11.15
CA GLY A 256 -20.86 0.29 -11.92
C GLY A 256 -22.14 0.82 -11.26
N GLY A 257 -22.16 2.13 -11.04
CA GLY A 257 -23.31 2.83 -10.47
C GLY A 257 -23.54 2.67 -8.96
N ALA A 258 -22.67 1.98 -8.22
CA ALA A 258 -22.77 1.96 -6.76
C ALA A 258 -22.44 3.34 -6.19
N THR A 259 -23.27 3.81 -5.26
CA THR A 259 -22.99 4.99 -4.46
C THR A 259 -21.96 4.69 -3.39
N ALA A 260 -21.33 5.74 -2.84
CA ALA A 260 -20.42 5.58 -1.71
C ALA A 260 -21.11 4.97 -0.48
N ALA A 261 -22.38 5.31 -0.24
CA ALA A 261 -23.16 4.75 0.86
C ALA A 261 -23.33 3.22 0.72
N GLU A 262 -23.58 2.71 -0.50
CA GLU A 262 -23.67 1.28 -0.76
C GLU A 262 -22.32 0.58 -0.56
N LEU A 263 -21.21 1.19 -0.98
CA LEU A 263 -19.86 0.67 -0.76
C LEU A 263 -19.52 0.61 0.74
N VAL A 264 -19.78 1.69 1.48
CA VAL A 264 -19.60 1.74 2.94
C VAL A 264 -20.48 0.73 3.65
N HIS A 265 -21.72 0.58 3.21
CA HIS A 265 -22.65 -0.44 3.76
C HIS A 265 -22.07 -1.86 3.62
N VAL A 266 -21.57 -2.23 2.44
CA VAL A 266 -20.91 -3.53 2.23
C VAL A 266 -19.69 -3.68 3.16
N ALA A 267 -18.85 -2.63 3.26
CA ALA A 267 -17.70 -2.66 4.14
C ALA A 267 -18.09 -2.88 5.62
N THR A 268 -19.15 -2.22 6.08
CA THR A 268 -19.66 -2.38 7.45
C THR A 268 -20.23 -3.79 7.69
N GLN A 269 -20.89 -4.39 6.71
CA GLN A 269 -21.34 -5.79 6.80
C GLN A 269 -20.15 -6.75 6.89
N VAL A 270 -19.10 -6.54 6.09
CA VAL A 270 -17.85 -7.32 6.17
C VAL A 270 -17.24 -7.24 7.56
N GLN A 271 -17.14 -6.03 8.14
CA GLN A 271 -16.64 -5.82 9.50
C GLN A 271 -17.46 -6.58 10.54
N ALA A 272 -18.79 -6.48 10.45
CA ALA A 272 -19.70 -7.16 11.38
C ALA A 272 -19.60 -8.69 11.32
N ASP A 273 -19.54 -9.26 10.11
CA ASP A 273 -19.47 -10.71 9.93
C ASP A 273 -18.10 -11.27 10.34
N VAL A 274 -17.01 -10.55 10.09
CA VAL A 274 -15.66 -10.93 10.58
C VAL A 274 -15.60 -10.84 12.09
N TRP A 275 -16.15 -9.79 12.70
CA TRP A 275 -16.24 -9.67 14.15
C TRP A 275 -17.07 -10.79 14.77
N ALA A 276 -18.25 -11.08 14.24
CA ALA A 276 -19.14 -12.13 14.74
C ALA A 276 -18.49 -13.52 14.69
N LYS A 277 -17.68 -13.76 13.65
CA LYS A 277 -17.07 -15.09 13.44
C LYS A 277 -15.75 -15.28 14.18
N PHE A 278 -14.91 -14.24 14.28
CA PHE A 278 -13.53 -14.35 14.76
C PHE A 278 -13.22 -13.46 15.97
N GLY A 279 -14.12 -12.56 16.39
CA GLY A 279 -13.84 -11.55 17.42
C GLY A 279 -12.74 -10.56 17.01
N VAL A 280 -12.47 -10.41 15.70
CA VAL A 280 -11.40 -9.55 15.18
C VAL A 280 -12.01 -8.33 14.50
N ALA A 281 -11.65 -7.14 14.96
CA ALA A 281 -12.06 -5.89 14.34
C ALA A 281 -11.23 -5.57 13.09
N LEU A 282 -11.89 -5.27 11.99
CA LEU A 282 -11.24 -4.78 10.77
C LEU A 282 -11.28 -3.24 10.74
N GLU A 283 -10.18 -2.60 10.38
CA GLU A 283 -10.06 -1.17 10.15
C GLU A 283 -10.02 -0.87 8.64
N MET A 284 -10.79 0.11 8.19
CA MET A 284 -10.73 0.57 6.80
C MET A 284 -9.39 1.28 6.55
N GLU A 285 -8.68 0.89 5.49
CA GLU A 285 -7.45 1.55 5.04
C GLU A 285 -7.76 2.74 4.13
N VAL A 286 -8.87 2.68 3.41
CA VAL A 286 -9.32 3.68 2.44
C VAL A 286 -9.79 4.95 3.16
N ASN A 287 -9.39 6.11 2.64
CA ASN A 287 -9.83 7.40 3.16
C ASN A 287 -11.22 7.74 2.60
N LEU A 288 -12.19 7.96 3.50
CA LEU A 288 -13.51 8.49 3.14
C LEU A 288 -13.41 10.02 3.04
N ILE A 289 -13.75 10.57 1.87
CA ILE A 289 -13.63 12.00 1.60
C ILE A 289 -15.03 12.58 1.33
N GLY A 290 -15.39 13.65 2.06
CA GLY A 290 -16.70 14.30 1.93
C GLY A 290 -17.83 13.58 2.67
N ALA A 291 -17.50 12.71 3.65
CA ALA A 291 -18.46 12.07 4.53
C ALA A 291 -18.96 13.02 5.62
#